data_52569372093497b4f06013bf7440fd9d
#
_entry.id   52569372093497b4f06013bf7440fd9d
#
_cell.length_a   1.000
_cell.length_b   1.000
_cell.length_c   1.000
_cell.angle_alpha   90.00
_cell.angle_beta   90.00
_cell.angle_gamma   90.00
#
_symmetry.space_group_name_H-M   'P 1'
#
loop_
_entity.id
_entity.type
_entity.pdbx_description
1 polymer ?
#
loop_
_entity_poly.entity_id
_entity_poly.type
_entity_poly.pdbx_seq_one_letter_code
_entity_poly.pdbx_strand_id
1 'polypeptide(L)'
;EKIEDLFGALMMGLAPHTSGAILCRLIGVAPIKGHYGHPFFHAAKRRNCDGDIDCIMFLMDGLINFSKKFLATTRGGQMDAPLILTTKINPSEIDKEALNVDIGWEYPVAFYNATQEFISAKDAKNYGIITVNDVLGTDKEMDGFGYTHETEDCSESPKDNPYNTLESMRQKTIAQFALGDTLSSVNNTDQASRLIDRHLIRDMRGNLRAYGQQKVRCVKCATSYRRPPLSGTCTTVVDERIDSFSGNPIKVFCPGKIILTVSKGSVKKYDSLMWELVERYDCTPYIKELHKLVSSW
;
A
#
# COMPACT_ATOMS: atom_id res chain seq x y z
N GLU A 1 -30.01 -20.53 4.16
CA GLU A 1 -28.69 -20.29 4.78
C GLU A 1 -28.64 -18.82 5.22
N LYS A 2 -28.38 -18.59 6.49
CA LYS A 2 -28.33 -17.27 7.10
C LYS A 2 -26.87 -16.91 7.34
N ILE A 3 -26.57 -15.61 7.44
CA ILE A 3 -25.20 -15.11 7.73
C ILE A 3 -24.69 -15.66 9.07
N GLU A 4 -25.59 -15.81 10.03
CA GLU A 4 -25.28 -16.34 11.37
C GLU A 4 -24.77 -17.79 11.33
N ASP A 5 -25.13 -18.57 10.32
CA ASP A 5 -24.64 -19.94 10.14
C ASP A 5 -23.12 -19.99 9.86
N LEU A 6 -22.52 -18.83 9.48
CA LEU A 6 -21.09 -18.69 9.24
C LEU A 6 -20.27 -18.35 10.50
N PHE A 7 -20.92 -17.98 11.60
CA PHE A 7 -20.20 -17.63 12.82
C PHE A 7 -19.49 -18.87 13.38
N GLY A 8 -18.23 -18.70 13.70
CA GLY A 8 -17.36 -19.79 14.10
C GLY A 8 -16.62 -20.48 12.94
N ALA A 9 -16.93 -20.16 11.69
CA ALA A 9 -16.21 -20.70 10.55
C ALA A 9 -14.74 -20.30 10.57
N LEU A 10 -13.87 -21.23 10.15
CA LEU A 10 -12.44 -20.94 10.00
C LEU A 10 -12.20 -20.12 8.73
N MET A 11 -11.45 -19.07 8.91
CA MET A 11 -11.05 -18.16 7.84
C MET A 11 -9.55 -17.94 7.87
N MET A 12 -9.00 -17.39 6.80
CA MET A 12 -7.62 -16.97 6.73
C MET A 12 -7.52 -15.53 6.24
N GLY A 13 -6.64 -14.76 6.89
CA GLY A 13 -6.24 -13.43 6.46
C GLY A 13 -4.93 -13.51 5.68
N LEU A 14 -4.89 -12.89 4.52
CA LEU A 14 -3.74 -12.86 3.64
C LEU A 14 -3.42 -11.42 3.28
N ALA A 15 -2.22 -10.95 3.65
CA ALA A 15 -1.72 -9.66 3.17
C ALA A 15 -1.36 -9.75 1.68
N PRO A 16 -1.60 -8.70 0.87
CA PRO A 16 -1.19 -8.68 -0.53
C PRO A 16 0.30 -8.98 -0.69
N HIS A 17 0.66 -9.66 -1.78
CA HIS A 17 2.04 -10.01 -2.14
C HIS A 17 2.76 -10.90 -1.12
N THR A 18 2.03 -11.64 -0.32
CA THR A 18 2.57 -12.64 0.61
C THR A 18 2.00 -14.02 0.30
N SER A 19 2.78 -15.06 0.64
CA SER A 19 2.31 -16.46 0.56
C SER A 19 1.84 -16.99 1.91
N GLY A 20 1.96 -16.20 2.97
CA GLY A 20 1.62 -16.57 4.34
C GLY A 20 0.22 -16.11 4.71
N ALA A 21 -0.66 -17.03 5.05
CA ALA A 21 -1.97 -16.75 5.57
C ALA A 21 -2.03 -16.98 7.09
N ILE A 22 -2.83 -16.19 7.78
CA ILE A 22 -3.04 -16.29 9.23
C ILE A 22 -4.42 -16.86 9.48
N LEU A 23 -4.49 -17.92 10.26
CA LEU A 23 -5.77 -18.54 10.65
C LEU A 23 -6.54 -17.63 11.60
N CYS A 24 -7.81 -17.46 11.34
CA CYS A 24 -8.74 -16.77 12.23
C CYS A 24 -10.12 -17.44 12.22
N ARG A 25 -10.99 -16.97 13.08
CA ARG A 25 -12.37 -17.45 13.19
C ARG A 25 -13.32 -16.27 13.04
N LEU A 26 -14.34 -16.43 12.20
CA LEU A 26 -15.38 -15.43 12.05
C LEU A 26 -16.24 -15.37 13.31
N ILE A 27 -16.32 -14.21 13.94
CA ILE A 27 -17.11 -13.98 15.15
C ILE A 27 -18.33 -13.09 14.91
N GLY A 28 -18.40 -12.40 13.80
CA GLY A 28 -19.51 -11.52 13.46
C GLY A 28 -19.35 -10.89 12.09
N VAL A 29 -20.40 -10.24 11.62
CA VAL A 29 -20.45 -9.48 10.36
C VAL A 29 -21.09 -8.12 10.65
N ALA A 30 -20.47 -7.05 10.18
CA ALA A 30 -20.97 -5.68 10.27
C ALA A 30 -21.06 -5.06 8.86
N PRO A 31 -21.97 -4.09 8.64
CA PRO A 31 -22.15 -3.44 7.33
C PRO A 31 -21.06 -2.40 7.02
N ILE A 32 -19.79 -2.79 7.14
CA ILE A 32 -18.61 -1.97 6.89
C ILE A 32 -17.77 -2.57 5.76
N LYS A 33 -16.91 -1.74 5.14
CA LYS A 33 -15.89 -2.19 4.18
C LYS A 33 -14.53 -2.33 4.85
N GLY A 34 -14.46 -3.20 5.85
CA GLY A 34 -13.26 -3.43 6.63
C GLY A 34 -13.43 -4.64 7.51
N HIS A 35 -12.48 -4.89 8.37
CA HIS A 35 -12.59 -5.94 9.37
C HIS A 35 -11.92 -5.53 10.68
N TYR A 36 -12.46 -6.03 11.76
CA TYR A 36 -11.89 -5.93 13.09
C TYR A 36 -11.26 -7.26 13.48
N GLY A 37 -10.22 -7.23 14.26
CA GLY A 37 -9.56 -8.41 14.75
C GLY A 37 -8.62 -8.09 15.91
N HIS A 38 -8.16 -9.13 16.60
CA HIS A 38 -7.17 -8.97 17.65
C HIS A 38 -5.90 -8.28 17.09
N PRO A 39 -5.24 -7.36 17.81
CA PRO A 39 -4.02 -6.69 17.35
C PRO A 39 -2.96 -7.66 16.83
N PHE A 40 -2.77 -8.81 17.45
CA PHE A 40 -1.82 -9.81 16.97
C PHE A 40 -2.19 -10.44 15.62
N PHE A 41 -3.47 -10.53 15.30
CA PHE A 41 -3.89 -10.96 13.97
C PHE A 41 -3.47 -9.95 12.89
N HIS A 42 -3.67 -8.65 13.14
CA HIS A 42 -3.22 -7.59 12.24
C HIS A 42 -1.69 -7.55 12.16
N ALA A 43 -1.03 -7.62 13.30
CA ALA A 43 0.43 -7.64 13.39
C ALA A 43 1.05 -8.81 12.61
N ALA A 44 0.50 -10.01 12.76
CA ALA A 44 1.00 -11.21 12.07
C ALA A 44 0.86 -11.13 10.54
N LYS A 45 -0.12 -10.38 10.05
CA LYS A 45 -0.26 -10.08 8.61
C LYS A 45 0.73 -9.03 8.11
N ARG A 46 1.50 -8.40 8.99
CA ARG A 46 2.41 -7.28 8.68
C ARG A 46 1.72 -6.12 7.98
N ARG A 47 0.50 -5.83 8.42
CA ARG A 47 -0.33 -4.75 7.89
C ARG A 47 -0.65 -3.75 8.98
N ASN A 48 -0.57 -2.47 8.64
CA ASN A 48 -0.97 -1.39 9.51
C ASN A 48 -2.50 -1.24 9.51
N CYS A 49 -3.03 -0.60 10.56
CA CYS A 49 -4.46 -0.33 10.68
C CYS A 49 -4.84 1.07 10.16
N ASP A 50 -4.08 1.60 9.19
CA ASP A 50 -4.16 2.96 8.68
C ASP A 50 -4.79 3.07 7.28
N GLY A 51 -5.52 2.03 6.86
CA GLY A 51 -6.16 1.97 5.54
C GLY A 51 -5.53 0.96 4.59
N ASP A 52 -4.63 0.13 5.07
CA ASP A 52 -4.09 -0.99 4.32
C ASP A 52 -5.19 -1.98 3.93
N ILE A 53 -5.05 -2.59 2.76
CA ILE A 53 -6.01 -3.56 2.23
C ILE A 53 -5.40 -4.95 2.31
N ASP A 54 -6.17 -5.89 2.85
CA ASP A 54 -5.83 -7.31 2.83
C ASP A 54 -7.06 -8.17 2.46
N CYS A 55 -6.85 -9.44 2.29
CA CYS A 55 -7.89 -10.38 1.90
C CYS A 55 -8.27 -11.26 3.06
N ILE A 56 -9.58 -11.43 3.28
CA ILE A 56 -10.13 -12.42 4.19
C ILE A 56 -10.92 -13.43 3.37
N MET A 57 -10.65 -14.70 3.55
CA MET A 57 -11.32 -15.78 2.82
C MET A 57 -11.58 -16.99 3.71
N PHE A 58 -12.57 -17.79 3.35
CA PHE A 58 -12.83 -19.06 4.05
C PHE A 58 -11.65 -20.02 3.88
N LEU A 59 -11.32 -20.72 4.99
CA LEU A 59 -10.36 -21.80 4.93
C LEU A 59 -11.01 -23.00 4.24
N MET A 60 -10.51 -23.30 3.07
CA MET A 60 -10.97 -24.42 2.25
C MET A 60 -9.76 -25.26 1.83
N ASP A 61 -9.77 -26.54 2.15
CA ASP A 61 -8.69 -27.46 1.77
C ASP A 61 -8.44 -27.47 0.24
N GLY A 62 -9.52 -27.38 -0.53
CA GLY A 62 -9.46 -27.27 -1.97
C GLY A 62 -8.69 -26.04 -2.46
N LEU A 63 -8.82 -24.90 -1.76
CA LEU A 63 -8.13 -23.68 -2.13
C LEU A 63 -6.61 -23.79 -1.92
N ILE A 64 -6.18 -24.35 -0.79
CA ILE A 64 -4.76 -24.56 -0.49
C ILE A 64 -4.17 -25.57 -1.48
N ASN A 65 -4.84 -26.66 -1.74
CA ASN A 65 -4.40 -27.66 -2.71
C ASN A 65 -4.38 -27.12 -4.14
N PHE A 66 -5.36 -26.31 -4.51
CA PHE A 66 -5.41 -25.65 -5.79
C PHE A 66 -4.22 -24.69 -5.96
N SER A 67 -3.96 -23.83 -4.98
CA SER A 67 -2.83 -22.90 -4.99
C SER A 67 -1.50 -23.63 -5.11
N LYS A 68 -1.33 -24.77 -4.43
CA LYS A 68 -0.12 -25.60 -4.51
C LYS A 68 0.10 -26.25 -5.87
N LYS A 69 -0.98 -26.69 -6.54
CA LYS A 69 -0.92 -27.43 -7.82
C LYS A 69 -0.95 -26.53 -9.05
N PHE A 70 -1.65 -25.40 -8.96
CA PHE A 70 -1.99 -24.55 -10.09
C PHE A 70 -1.53 -23.10 -9.89
N LEU A 71 -0.39 -22.93 -9.22
CA LEU A 71 0.22 -21.62 -9.07
C LEU A 71 0.43 -20.95 -10.42
N ALA A 72 0.10 -19.67 -10.47
CA ALA A 72 0.41 -18.84 -11.63
C ALA A 72 1.93 -18.86 -11.91
N THR A 73 2.29 -18.90 -13.17
CA THR A 73 3.71 -18.86 -13.59
C THR A 73 4.34 -17.48 -13.41
N THR A 74 3.51 -16.45 -13.24
CA THR A 74 3.96 -15.07 -12.99
C THR A 74 4.32 -14.88 -11.53
N ARG A 75 5.40 -14.15 -11.27
CA ARG A 75 5.87 -13.88 -9.90
C ARG A 75 4.80 -13.21 -9.03
N GLY A 76 4.04 -12.25 -9.59
CA GLY A 76 2.96 -11.59 -8.86
C GLY A 76 1.86 -12.54 -8.42
N GLY A 77 1.40 -13.42 -9.33
CA GLY A 77 0.37 -14.42 -8.99
C GLY A 77 0.84 -15.46 -7.98
N GLN A 78 2.13 -15.78 -7.94
CA GLN A 78 2.68 -16.67 -6.90
C GLN A 78 2.71 -16.01 -5.52
N MET A 79 2.92 -14.70 -5.47
CA MET A 79 2.97 -13.94 -4.20
C MET A 79 1.61 -13.79 -3.54
N ASP A 80 0.52 -13.90 -4.29
CA ASP A 80 -0.85 -13.73 -3.79
C ASP A 80 -1.55 -15.07 -3.49
N ALA A 81 -0.83 -16.19 -3.61
CA ALA A 81 -1.37 -17.50 -3.34
C ALA A 81 -1.09 -17.93 -1.89
N PRO A 82 -2.11 -18.39 -1.13
CA PRO A 82 -1.94 -18.84 0.24
C PRO A 82 -1.28 -20.23 0.28
N LEU A 83 0.04 -20.27 0.34
CA LEU A 83 0.83 -21.51 0.36
C LEU A 83 1.18 -21.99 1.77
N ILE A 84 1.24 -21.09 2.72
CA ILE A 84 1.61 -21.34 4.12
C ILE A 84 0.51 -20.82 5.00
N LEU A 85 0.05 -21.65 5.95
CA LEU A 85 -0.95 -21.27 6.93
C LEU A 85 -0.33 -21.24 8.32
N THR A 86 -0.33 -20.08 8.96
CA THR A 86 0.07 -19.90 10.36
C THR A 86 -1.13 -20.12 11.27
N THR A 87 -1.08 -21.15 12.09
CA THR A 87 -2.16 -21.53 13.01
C THR A 87 -1.90 -21.08 14.45
N LYS A 88 -0.65 -20.79 14.79
CA LYS A 88 -0.25 -20.29 16.10
C LYS A 88 0.62 -19.06 15.92
N ILE A 89 0.20 -17.97 16.52
CA ILE A 89 0.95 -16.71 16.50
C ILE A 89 1.87 -16.68 17.72
N ASN A 90 3.14 -16.37 17.49
CA ASN A 90 4.07 -16.05 18.56
C ASN A 90 4.22 -14.53 18.63
N PRO A 91 3.74 -13.85 19.67
CA PRO A 91 3.75 -12.40 19.75
C PRO A 91 5.16 -11.78 19.65
N SER A 92 6.20 -12.47 20.12
CA SER A 92 7.56 -11.97 20.06
C SER A 92 8.21 -11.98 18.67
N GLU A 93 7.63 -12.74 17.73
CA GLU A 93 8.13 -12.90 16.35
C GLU A 93 7.38 -12.04 15.33
N ILE A 94 6.43 -11.24 15.79
CA ILE A 94 5.61 -10.38 14.93
C ILE A 94 6.41 -9.15 14.48
N ASP A 95 5.99 -8.56 13.37
CA ASP A 95 6.60 -7.33 12.86
C ASP A 95 6.52 -6.19 13.89
N LYS A 96 7.65 -5.55 14.12
CA LYS A 96 7.77 -4.51 15.17
C LYS A 96 6.87 -3.28 14.90
N GLU A 97 6.60 -2.95 13.65
CA GLU A 97 5.73 -1.83 13.31
C GLU A 97 4.30 -2.09 13.77
N ALA A 98 3.85 -3.33 13.63
CA ALA A 98 2.53 -3.74 14.06
C ALA A 98 2.38 -3.82 15.60
N LEU A 99 3.49 -3.91 16.35
CA LEU A 99 3.48 -3.83 17.81
C LEU A 99 3.26 -2.40 18.34
N ASN A 100 3.25 -1.39 17.49
CA ASN A 100 2.93 -0.01 17.87
C ASN A 100 1.42 0.27 17.91
N VAL A 101 0.56 -0.73 17.74
CA VAL A 101 -0.88 -0.58 17.91
C VAL A 101 -1.16 -0.20 19.36
N ASP A 102 -1.89 0.88 19.54
CA ASP A 102 -2.39 1.36 20.81
C ASP A 102 -3.49 0.45 21.35
N ILE A 103 -3.44 0.13 22.62
CA ILE A 103 -4.34 -0.80 23.31
C ILE A 103 -4.98 -0.20 24.57
N GLY A 104 -4.82 1.10 24.80
CA GLY A 104 -5.43 1.81 25.94
C GLY A 104 -6.95 1.88 25.82
N TRP A 105 -7.62 2.07 26.97
CA TRP A 105 -9.07 2.34 27.03
C TRP A 105 -9.39 3.82 26.91
N GLU A 106 -8.45 4.68 27.29
CA GLU A 106 -8.58 6.12 27.26
C GLU A 106 -7.21 6.78 27.07
N TYR A 107 -7.20 7.99 26.56
CA TYR A 107 -5.98 8.81 26.49
C TYR A 107 -5.92 9.80 27.66
N PRO A 108 -4.79 9.89 28.37
CA PRO A 108 -4.60 10.89 29.40
C PRO A 108 -4.69 12.31 28.84
N VAL A 109 -5.25 13.26 29.63
CA VAL A 109 -5.34 14.67 29.22
C VAL A 109 -3.95 15.24 28.88
N ALA A 110 -2.91 14.80 29.60
CA ALA A 110 -1.53 15.20 29.32
C ALA A 110 -1.09 14.86 27.89
N PHE A 111 -1.55 13.75 27.34
CA PHE A 111 -1.29 13.38 25.94
C PHE A 111 -1.94 14.38 24.97
N TYR A 112 -3.22 14.73 25.18
CA TYR A 112 -3.89 15.72 24.33
C TYR A 112 -3.19 17.08 24.37
N ASN A 113 -2.77 17.54 25.54
CA ASN A 113 -2.02 18.78 25.66
C ASN A 113 -0.68 18.72 24.92
N ALA A 114 0.05 17.60 25.04
CA ALA A 114 1.32 17.40 24.36
C ALA A 114 1.16 17.34 22.82
N THR A 115 0.05 16.83 22.29
CA THR A 115 -0.21 16.82 20.84
C THR A 115 -0.34 18.24 20.27
N GLN A 116 -0.78 19.23 21.06
CA GLN A 116 -0.83 20.63 20.64
C GLN A 116 0.58 21.23 20.45
N GLU A 117 1.57 20.67 21.12
CA GLU A 117 2.99 21.05 21.00
C GLU A 117 3.73 20.25 19.94
N PHE A 118 3.01 19.45 19.15
CA PHE A 118 3.54 18.61 18.06
C PHE A 118 4.66 17.66 18.50
N ILE A 119 4.51 17.02 19.65
CA ILE A 119 5.48 16.01 20.13
C ILE A 119 5.71 14.90 19.11
N SER A 120 6.87 14.28 19.15
CA SER A 120 7.14 13.12 18.30
C SER A 120 6.35 11.89 18.76
N ALA A 121 6.02 10.97 17.82
CA ALA A 121 5.35 9.71 18.16
C ALA A 121 6.14 8.86 19.19
N LYS A 122 7.46 9.01 19.25
CA LYS A 122 8.29 8.30 20.25
C LYS A 122 8.06 8.83 21.66
N ASP A 123 7.79 10.11 21.79
CA ASP A 123 7.59 10.77 23.07
C ASP A 123 6.17 10.55 23.61
N ALA A 124 5.22 10.09 22.78
CA ALA A 124 3.84 9.81 23.17
C ALA A 124 3.74 8.84 24.36
N LYS A 125 4.66 7.86 24.44
CA LYS A 125 4.74 6.91 25.57
C LYS A 125 4.98 7.59 26.92
N ASN A 126 5.66 8.74 26.94
CA ASN A 126 5.91 9.50 28.17
C ASN A 126 4.63 10.11 28.73
N TYR A 127 3.56 10.13 27.94
CA TYR A 127 2.25 10.69 28.29
C TYR A 127 1.18 9.63 28.52
N GLY A 128 1.59 8.36 28.74
CA GLY A 128 0.70 7.28 29.15
C GLY A 128 0.04 6.49 28.02
N ILE A 129 0.54 6.60 26.79
CA ILE A 129 0.09 5.75 25.69
C ILE A 129 0.68 4.36 25.84
N ILE A 130 -0.20 3.34 25.88
CA ILE A 130 0.15 1.93 26.03
C ILE A 130 -0.02 1.24 24.68
N THR A 131 1.01 0.53 24.24
CA THR A 131 0.99 -0.21 22.98
C THR A 131 1.11 -1.72 23.22
N VAL A 132 0.81 -2.52 22.21
CA VAL A 132 0.98 -3.99 22.24
C VAL A 132 2.40 -4.36 22.69
N ASN A 133 3.41 -3.60 22.25
CA ASN A 133 4.80 -3.85 22.63
C ASN A 133 5.07 -3.74 24.15
N ASP A 134 4.28 -2.92 24.84
CA ASP A 134 4.50 -2.65 26.27
C ASP A 134 3.96 -3.77 27.16
N VAL A 135 3.09 -4.64 26.63
CA VAL A 135 2.51 -5.78 27.35
C VAL A 135 3.09 -7.13 26.95
N LEU A 136 4.03 -7.17 25.99
CA LEU A 136 4.68 -8.41 25.59
C LEU A 136 5.40 -9.08 26.79
N GLY A 137 5.21 -10.39 26.91
CA GLY A 137 5.79 -11.20 28.00
C GLY A 137 5.17 -10.97 29.37
N THR A 138 4.05 -10.25 29.45
CA THR A 138 3.27 -10.07 30.71
C THR A 138 2.00 -10.92 30.68
N ASP A 139 1.33 -11.01 31.83
CA ASP A 139 0.03 -11.70 31.94
C ASP A 139 -1.07 -11.06 31.09
N LYS A 140 -0.84 -9.82 30.64
CA LYS A 140 -1.75 -9.05 29.79
C LYS A 140 -1.42 -9.13 28.30
N GLU A 141 -0.48 -10.00 27.92
CA GLU A 141 0.00 -10.09 26.53
C GLU A 141 -1.11 -10.40 25.51
N MET A 142 -2.07 -11.21 25.89
CA MET A 142 -3.12 -11.69 24.97
C MET A 142 -4.51 -11.12 25.27
N ASP A 143 -4.66 -10.38 26.36
CA ASP A 143 -5.96 -10.01 26.90
C ASP A 143 -5.98 -8.58 27.46
N GLY A 144 -7.18 -8.04 27.67
CA GLY A 144 -7.37 -6.72 28.27
C GLY A 144 -7.08 -5.55 27.34
N PHE A 145 -7.05 -5.76 26.03
CA PHE A 145 -6.86 -4.68 25.05
C PHE A 145 -8.09 -3.79 24.97
N GLY A 146 -7.85 -2.49 25.06
CA GLY A 146 -8.87 -1.48 25.02
C GLY A 146 -9.09 -0.90 23.61
N TYR A 147 -10.10 -0.05 23.55
CA TYR A 147 -10.43 0.75 22.37
C TYR A 147 -10.84 2.15 22.85
N THR A 148 -10.16 3.17 22.34
CA THR A 148 -10.29 4.53 22.87
C THR A 148 -11.46 5.32 22.28
N HIS A 149 -12.18 4.79 21.30
CA HIS A 149 -13.38 5.39 20.76
C HIS A 149 -14.61 4.79 21.39
N GLU A 150 -15.39 5.63 22.06
CA GLU A 150 -16.73 5.26 22.48
C GLU A 150 -17.61 5.19 21.24
N THR A 151 -17.94 3.99 20.81
CA THR A 151 -18.90 3.76 19.75
C THR A 151 -19.83 2.63 20.17
N GLU A 152 -21.12 2.90 20.11
CA GLU A 152 -22.16 1.91 20.39
C GLU A 152 -22.28 0.92 19.24
N ASP A 153 -21.94 1.34 18.02
CA ASP A 153 -22.01 0.52 16.81
C ASP A 153 -20.75 0.69 15.95
N CYS A 154 -19.98 -0.38 15.81
CA CYS A 154 -18.81 -0.41 14.94
C CYS A 154 -19.15 -0.22 13.45
N SER A 155 -20.41 -0.30 13.06
CA SER A 155 -20.89 -0.08 11.70
C SER A 155 -21.08 1.40 11.32
N GLU A 156 -21.02 2.31 12.28
CA GLU A 156 -21.15 3.76 12.05
C GLU A 156 -19.92 4.39 11.39
N SER A 157 -18.83 3.64 11.23
CA SER A 157 -17.65 4.13 10.52
C SER A 157 -17.95 4.45 9.04
N PRO A 158 -17.16 5.30 8.38
CA PRO A 158 -17.33 5.61 6.96
C PRO A 158 -17.37 4.35 6.10
N LYS A 159 -18.44 4.19 5.31
CA LYS A 159 -18.66 2.99 4.47
C LYS A 159 -17.72 2.94 3.26
N ASP A 160 -17.19 4.07 2.85
CA ASP A 160 -16.27 4.18 1.72
C ASP A 160 -14.97 4.86 2.15
N ASN A 161 -13.86 4.24 1.79
CA ASN A 161 -12.56 4.85 2.00
C ASN A 161 -12.34 5.97 0.96
N PRO A 162 -12.17 7.24 1.36
CA PRO A 162 -11.92 8.35 0.44
C PRO A 162 -10.70 8.11 -0.46
N TYR A 163 -9.72 7.32 -0.02
CA TYR A 163 -8.57 6.97 -0.84
C TYR A 163 -8.96 6.23 -2.12
N ASN A 164 -10.02 5.42 -2.09
CA ASN A 164 -10.52 4.68 -3.24
C ASN A 164 -11.46 5.52 -4.13
N THR A 165 -12.14 6.51 -3.56
CA THR A 165 -13.12 7.34 -4.28
C THR A 165 -12.48 8.55 -4.95
N LEU A 166 -11.37 9.06 -4.44
CA LEU A 166 -10.61 10.16 -5.03
C LEU A 166 -9.72 9.64 -6.17
N GLU A 167 -9.88 10.21 -7.36
CA GLU A 167 -9.28 9.69 -8.59
C GLU A 167 -7.78 9.96 -8.73
N SER A 168 -7.29 11.09 -8.20
CA SER A 168 -5.91 11.52 -8.40
C SER A 168 -5.16 11.75 -7.10
N MET A 169 -3.84 11.61 -7.14
CA MET A 169 -2.97 11.94 -6.00
C MET A 169 -3.10 13.40 -5.59
N ARG A 170 -3.34 14.31 -6.53
CA ARG A 170 -3.58 15.73 -6.21
C ARG A 170 -4.84 15.89 -5.36
N GLN A 171 -5.96 15.27 -5.75
CA GLN A 171 -7.21 15.31 -4.96
C GLN A 171 -7.02 14.70 -3.57
N LYS A 172 -6.34 13.55 -3.47
CA LYS A 172 -6.03 12.88 -2.20
C LYS A 172 -5.19 13.77 -1.28
N THR A 173 -4.16 14.39 -1.83
CA THR A 173 -3.29 15.29 -1.07
C THR A 173 -4.06 16.53 -0.59
N ILE A 174 -4.83 17.17 -1.45
CA ILE A 174 -5.63 18.35 -1.07
C ILE A 174 -6.65 18.00 0.03
N ALA A 175 -7.34 16.87 -0.09
CA ALA A 175 -8.30 16.42 0.92
C ALA A 175 -7.61 16.12 2.27
N GLN A 176 -6.44 15.51 2.24
CA GLN A 176 -5.65 15.24 3.45
C GLN A 176 -5.19 16.53 4.14
N PHE A 177 -4.70 17.51 3.39
CA PHE A 177 -4.30 18.79 3.94
C PHE A 177 -5.49 19.62 4.45
N ALA A 178 -6.64 19.57 3.77
CA ALA A 178 -7.87 20.19 4.23
C ALA A 178 -8.32 19.61 5.58
N LEU A 179 -8.21 18.30 5.77
CA LEU A 179 -8.44 17.67 7.07
C LEU A 179 -7.41 18.15 8.11
N GLY A 180 -6.13 18.18 7.74
CA GLY A 180 -5.07 18.69 8.62
C GLY A 180 -5.29 20.13 9.08
N ASP A 181 -5.85 20.99 8.22
CA ASP A 181 -6.18 22.39 8.58
C ASP A 181 -7.28 22.48 9.67
N THR A 182 -8.05 21.42 9.87
CA THR A 182 -9.09 21.36 10.92
C THR A 182 -8.60 20.74 12.22
N LEU A 183 -7.42 20.13 12.24
CA LEU A 183 -6.87 19.42 13.40
C LEU A 183 -5.77 20.24 14.06
N SER A 184 -5.99 20.66 15.30
CA SER A 184 -5.03 21.47 16.06
C SER A 184 -3.69 20.76 16.35
N SER A 185 -3.69 19.42 16.35
CA SER A 185 -2.50 18.57 16.57
C SER A 185 -1.68 18.29 15.30
N VAL A 186 -2.09 18.82 14.14
CA VAL A 186 -1.39 18.62 12.87
C VAL A 186 -0.65 19.89 12.44
N ASN A 187 0.66 19.78 12.25
CA ASN A 187 1.47 20.83 11.65
C ASN A 187 1.55 20.62 10.13
N ASN A 188 0.70 21.31 9.38
CA ASN A 188 0.65 21.19 7.93
C ASN A 188 1.92 21.67 7.22
N THR A 189 2.67 22.60 7.78
CA THR A 189 3.97 23.05 7.21
C THR A 189 5.01 21.94 7.30
N ASP A 190 5.11 21.25 8.45
CA ASP A 190 5.99 20.08 8.60
C ASP A 190 5.52 18.93 7.72
N GLN A 191 4.21 18.66 7.67
CA GLN A 191 3.62 17.63 6.81
C GLN A 191 3.94 17.87 5.34
N ALA A 192 3.77 19.10 4.84
CA ALA A 192 4.08 19.46 3.45
C ALA A 192 5.57 19.26 3.14
N SER A 193 6.45 19.73 4.03
CA SER A 193 7.90 19.59 3.89
C SER A 193 8.31 18.11 3.82
N ARG A 194 7.76 17.27 4.68
CA ARG A 194 8.03 15.82 4.67
C ARG A 194 7.46 15.10 3.44
N LEU A 195 6.25 15.46 3.02
CA LEU A 195 5.64 14.89 1.82
C LEU A 195 6.50 15.19 0.59
N ILE A 196 6.95 16.43 0.44
CA ILE A 196 7.80 16.86 -0.68
C ILE A 196 9.14 16.12 -0.65
N ASP A 197 9.88 16.20 0.45
CA ASP A 197 11.24 15.62 0.55
C ASP A 197 11.22 14.08 0.48
N ARG A 198 10.33 13.44 1.22
CA ARG A 198 10.39 11.99 1.45
C ARG A 198 9.58 11.16 0.48
N HIS A 199 8.62 11.76 -0.20
CA HIS A 199 7.76 11.05 -1.15
C HIS A 199 7.86 11.63 -2.57
N LEU A 200 7.40 12.86 -2.80
CA LEU A 200 7.24 13.39 -4.16
C LEU A 200 8.57 13.48 -4.92
N ILE A 201 9.59 14.05 -4.31
CA ILE A 201 10.91 14.20 -4.93
C ILE A 201 11.58 12.84 -5.13
N ARG A 202 11.46 11.93 -4.17
CA ARG A 202 12.05 10.58 -4.31
C ARG A 202 11.43 9.80 -5.45
N ASP A 203 10.11 9.88 -5.61
CA ASP A 203 9.41 9.24 -6.72
C ASP A 203 9.82 9.87 -8.06
N MET A 204 9.88 11.19 -8.16
CA MET A 204 10.33 11.89 -9.37
C MET A 204 11.78 11.57 -9.73
N ARG A 205 12.69 11.53 -8.75
CA ARG A 205 14.09 11.10 -8.97
C ARG A 205 14.19 9.65 -9.42
N GLY A 206 13.40 8.77 -8.82
CA GLY A 206 13.29 7.37 -9.24
C GLY A 206 12.83 7.24 -10.69
N ASN A 207 11.79 7.99 -11.04
CA ASN A 207 11.24 8.02 -12.40
C ASN A 207 12.24 8.63 -13.41
N LEU A 208 12.97 9.69 -13.05
CA LEU A 208 14.01 10.28 -13.89
C LEU A 208 15.13 9.26 -14.15
N ARG A 209 15.60 8.58 -13.13
CA ARG A 209 16.62 7.52 -13.27
C ARG A 209 16.11 6.39 -14.17
N ALA A 210 14.89 5.92 -13.92
CA ALA A 210 14.27 4.87 -14.71
C ALA A 210 14.05 5.31 -16.17
N TYR A 211 13.67 6.56 -16.41
CA TYR A 211 13.52 7.12 -17.75
C TYR A 211 14.84 7.09 -18.54
N GLY A 212 15.96 7.45 -17.90
CA GLY A 212 17.29 7.43 -18.54
C GLY A 212 17.88 6.03 -18.77
N GLN A 213 17.46 5.05 -17.99
CA GLN A 213 18.01 3.67 -18.00
C GLN A 213 17.10 2.63 -18.62
N GLN A 214 15.84 2.97 -18.89
CA GLN A 214 14.84 2.00 -19.35
C GLN A 214 15.13 1.43 -20.72
N LYS A 215 14.65 0.22 -20.94
CA LYS A 215 14.54 -0.40 -22.25
C LYS A 215 13.22 0.01 -22.90
N VAL A 216 13.17 0.03 -24.21
CA VAL A 216 11.91 0.17 -24.94
C VAL A 216 11.24 -1.19 -25.09
N ARG A 217 9.92 -1.23 -25.11
CA ARG A 217 9.14 -2.47 -25.13
C ARG A 217 8.04 -2.44 -26.19
N CYS A 218 7.85 -3.58 -26.84
CA CYS A 218 6.69 -3.76 -27.72
C CYS A 218 5.41 -3.96 -26.89
N VAL A 219 4.34 -3.22 -27.23
CA VAL A 219 3.03 -3.34 -26.55
C VAL A 219 2.32 -4.67 -26.82
N LYS A 220 2.64 -5.35 -27.92
CA LYS A 220 1.92 -6.56 -28.33
C LYS A 220 2.61 -7.85 -27.88
N CYS A 221 3.91 -7.99 -28.17
CA CYS A 221 4.66 -9.21 -27.83
C CYS A 221 5.55 -9.07 -26.58
N ALA A 222 5.53 -7.90 -25.92
CA ALA A 222 6.31 -7.58 -24.74
C ALA A 222 7.86 -7.69 -24.89
N THR A 223 8.36 -7.93 -26.07
CA THR A 223 9.81 -7.99 -26.33
C THR A 223 10.46 -6.66 -25.97
N SER A 224 11.54 -6.73 -25.20
CA SER A 224 12.31 -5.57 -24.75
C SER A 224 13.54 -5.36 -25.65
N TYR A 225 13.77 -4.10 -26.02
CA TYR A 225 14.93 -3.68 -26.80
C TYR A 225 15.76 -2.68 -25.99
N ARG A 226 17.08 -2.83 -26.06
CA ARG A 226 18.00 -1.85 -25.42
C ARG A 226 17.88 -0.48 -26.06
N ARG A 227 17.65 -0.44 -27.37
CA ARG A 227 17.44 0.79 -28.16
C ARG A 227 16.25 0.56 -29.09
N PRO A 228 15.53 1.62 -29.47
CA PRO A 228 14.46 1.49 -30.45
C PRO A 228 15.00 0.88 -31.75
N PRO A 229 14.31 -0.08 -32.35
CA PRO A 229 14.65 -0.53 -33.69
C PRO A 229 14.65 0.63 -34.69
N LEU A 230 15.56 0.63 -35.62
CA LEU A 230 15.67 1.69 -36.63
C LEU A 230 14.41 1.80 -37.51
N SER A 231 13.68 0.70 -37.67
CA SER A 231 12.39 0.65 -38.37
C SER A 231 11.25 1.38 -37.61
N GLY A 232 11.44 1.73 -36.35
CA GLY A 232 10.38 2.27 -35.48
C GLY A 232 9.30 1.27 -35.08
N THR A 233 9.37 0.03 -35.55
CA THR A 233 8.41 -1.05 -35.33
C THR A 233 9.08 -2.26 -34.67
N CYS A 234 8.26 -3.16 -34.11
CA CYS A 234 8.77 -4.38 -33.51
C CYS A 234 9.40 -5.31 -34.56
N THR A 235 10.60 -5.78 -34.27
CA THR A 235 11.37 -6.67 -35.18
C THR A 235 11.29 -8.15 -34.77
N THR A 236 10.44 -8.49 -33.82
CA THR A 236 10.22 -9.89 -33.40
C THR A 236 9.44 -10.63 -34.47
N VAL A 237 9.99 -11.76 -34.96
CA VAL A 237 9.30 -12.63 -35.88
C VAL A 237 8.24 -13.40 -35.11
N VAL A 238 6.99 -13.32 -35.54
CA VAL A 238 5.85 -13.99 -34.91
C VAL A 238 5.30 -15.13 -35.74
N ASP A 239 5.65 -15.18 -37.06
CA ASP A 239 5.24 -16.21 -37.97
C ASP A 239 6.22 -16.26 -39.16
N GLU A 240 6.36 -17.44 -39.80
CA GLU A 240 7.11 -17.62 -41.05
C GLU A 240 6.18 -18.21 -42.08
N ARG A 241 6.05 -17.55 -43.23
CA ARG A 241 5.21 -18.01 -44.35
C ARG A 241 6.10 -18.27 -45.54
N ILE A 242 5.77 -19.29 -46.33
CA ILE A 242 6.44 -19.55 -47.58
C ILE A 242 5.77 -18.74 -48.68
N ASP A 243 6.56 -17.94 -49.38
CA ASP A 243 6.07 -17.21 -50.55
C ASP A 243 5.68 -18.20 -51.64
N SER A 244 4.42 -18.17 -52.06
CA SER A 244 3.85 -19.07 -53.07
C SER A 244 4.48 -18.90 -54.47
N PHE A 245 5.17 -17.79 -54.73
CA PHE A 245 5.79 -17.51 -56.02
C PHE A 245 7.29 -17.87 -56.07
N SER A 246 8.03 -17.52 -55.01
CA SER A 246 9.47 -17.68 -54.97
C SER A 246 9.93 -18.88 -54.13
N GLY A 247 9.04 -19.54 -53.38
CA GLY A 247 9.37 -20.63 -52.47
C GLY A 247 10.23 -20.22 -51.25
N ASN A 248 10.51 -18.94 -51.09
CA ASN A 248 11.36 -18.44 -50.02
C ASN A 248 10.55 -18.14 -48.74
N PRO A 249 11.13 -18.29 -47.53
CA PRO A 249 10.47 -17.95 -46.28
C PRO A 249 10.34 -16.42 -46.14
N ILE A 250 9.10 -15.95 -45.96
CA ILE A 250 8.79 -14.57 -45.61
C ILE A 250 8.58 -14.51 -44.10
N LYS A 251 9.36 -13.67 -43.41
CA LYS A 251 9.21 -13.41 -41.99
C LYS A 251 8.11 -12.40 -41.74
N VAL A 252 7.12 -12.78 -40.92
CA VAL A 252 6.05 -11.90 -40.46
C VAL A 252 6.46 -11.30 -39.12
N PHE A 253 6.63 -9.99 -39.10
CA PHE A 253 7.02 -9.27 -37.91
C PHE A 253 5.80 -8.86 -37.06
N CYS A 254 6.00 -8.80 -35.75
CA CYS A 254 4.99 -8.32 -34.81
C CYS A 254 4.57 -6.88 -35.16
N PRO A 255 3.27 -6.59 -35.35
CA PRO A 255 2.81 -5.24 -35.70
C PRO A 255 2.68 -4.32 -34.46
N GLY A 256 3.27 -4.70 -33.32
CA GLY A 256 3.19 -3.91 -32.09
C GLY A 256 4.03 -2.64 -32.13
N LYS A 257 3.49 -1.56 -31.55
CA LYS A 257 4.22 -0.31 -31.35
C LYS A 257 5.29 -0.46 -30.27
N ILE A 258 6.39 0.25 -30.45
CA ILE A 258 7.45 0.36 -29.44
C ILE A 258 7.15 1.56 -28.55
N ILE A 259 7.16 1.35 -27.23
CA ILE A 259 6.91 2.37 -26.23
C ILE A 259 7.99 2.40 -25.16
N LEU A 260 8.11 3.55 -24.49
CA LEU A 260 8.80 3.69 -23.21
C LEU A 260 7.83 3.30 -22.08
N THR A 261 8.33 2.57 -21.09
CA THR A 261 7.54 2.20 -19.89
C THR A 261 7.36 3.43 -18.99
N VAL A 262 8.42 4.22 -18.82
CA VAL A 262 8.39 5.50 -18.08
C VAL A 262 8.39 6.63 -19.09
N SER A 263 7.35 7.45 -19.08
CA SER A 263 7.20 8.60 -19.99
C SER A 263 7.78 9.88 -19.38
N LYS A 264 7.94 10.93 -20.19
CA LYS A 264 8.27 12.29 -19.71
C LYS A 264 7.26 12.77 -18.66
N GLY A 265 5.96 12.50 -18.85
CA GLY A 265 4.92 12.86 -17.89
C GLY A 265 5.08 12.20 -16.53
N SER A 266 5.64 10.99 -16.49
CA SER A 266 5.92 10.30 -15.21
C SER A 266 7.03 10.98 -14.42
N VAL A 267 8.02 11.59 -15.08
CA VAL A 267 9.11 12.32 -14.41
C VAL A 267 8.60 13.61 -13.76
N LYS A 268 7.72 14.34 -14.44
CA LYS A 268 7.16 15.61 -13.94
C LYS A 268 5.79 15.46 -13.24
N LYS A 269 5.43 14.25 -12.87
CA LYS A 269 4.11 13.89 -12.35
C LYS A 269 3.64 14.74 -11.17
N TYR A 270 4.55 15.15 -10.30
CA TYR A 270 4.23 15.86 -9.07
C TYR A 270 4.70 17.32 -9.03
N ASP A 271 5.26 17.83 -10.12
CA ASP A 271 5.87 19.19 -10.16
C ASP A 271 4.85 20.27 -9.76
N SER A 272 3.66 20.27 -10.37
CA SER A 272 2.61 21.23 -10.06
C SER A 272 2.05 21.09 -8.63
N LEU A 273 1.95 19.86 -8.13
CA LEU A 273 1.49 19.60 -6.77
C LEU A 273 2.50 20.09 -5.74
N MET A 274 3.79 19.88 -5.97
CA MET A 274 4.85 20.40 -5.10
C MET A 274 4.83 21.91 -5.04
N TRP A 275 4.67 22.58 -6.19
CA TRP A 275 4.58 24.04 -6.25
C TRP A 275 3.41 24.56 -5.39
N GLU A 276 2.23 24.00 -5.55
CA GLU A 276 1.04 24.35 -4.77
C GLU A 276 1.26 24.21 -3.25
N LEU A 277 1.93 23.12 -2.84
CA LEU A 277 2.24 22.88 -1.43
C LEU A 277 3.27 23.86 -0.87
N VAL A 278 4.33 24.14 -1.67
CA VAL A 278 5.39 25.08 -1.25
C VAL A 278 4.85 26.48 -1.07
N GLU A 279 3.93 26.94 -1.92
CA GLU A 279 3.33 28.26 -1.82
C GLU A 279 2.33 28.34 -0.65
N ARG A 280 1.51 27.30 -0.48
CA ARG A 280 0.43 27.33 0.52
C ARG A 280 0.95 27.22 1.95
N TYR A 281 1.99 26.42 2.20
CA TYR A 281 2.40 26.05 3.56
C TYR A 281 3.74 26.66 4.01
N ASP A 282 4.22 27.68 3.35
CA ASP A 282 5.50 28.36 3.66
C ASP A 282 6.63 27.40 4.05
N CYS A 283 6.86 26.41 3.19
CA CYS A 283 7.87 25.39 3.42
C CYS A 283 9.27 26.01 3.60
N THR A 284 10.16 25.27 4.27
CA THR A 284 11.53 25.73 4.56
C THR A 284 12.28 26.17 3.29
N PRO A 285 13.26 27.09 3.42
CA PRO A 285 14.09 27.51 2.26
C PRO A 285 14.73 26.33 1.52
N TYR A 286 15.13 25.28 2.24
CA TYR A 286 15.68 24.06 1.64
C TYR A 286 14.67 23.39 0.69
N ILE A 287 13.41 23.25 1.09
CA ILE A 287 12.37 22.65 0.26
C ILE A 287 12.06 23.52 -0.96
N LYS A 288 12.07 24.85 -0.80
CA LYS A 288 11.89 25.79 -1.92
C LYS A 288 13.00 25.66 -2.96
N GLU A 289 14.25 25.57 -2.54
CA GLU A 289 15.38 25.38 -3.44
C GLU A 289 15.37 23.98 -4.09
N LEU A 290 15.00 22.95 -3.34
CA LEU A 290 14.88 21.60 -3.84
C LEU A 290 13.79 21.50 -4.92
N HIS A 291 12.66 22.17 -4.75
CA HIS A 291 11.61 22.27 -5.78
C HIS A 291 12.13 22.95 -7.05
N LYS A 292 12.83 24.09 -6.95
CA LYS A 292 13.42 24.77 -8.11
C LYS A 292 14.37 23.86 -8.89
N LEU A 293 15.21 23.10 -8.17
CA LEU A 293 16.11 22.12 -8.79
C LEU A 293 15.35 21.07 -9.59
N VAL A 294 14.28 20.50 -8.99
CA VAL A 294 13.48 19.45 -9.63
C VAL A 294 12.71 19.99 -10.84
N SER A 295 12.16 21.19 -10.75
CA SER A 295 11.43 21.83 -11.86
C SER A 295 12.33 22.10 -13.08
N SER A 296 13.65 22.17 -12.86
CA SER A 296 14.64 22.32 -13.95
C SER A 296 14.91 21.01 -14.71
N TRP A 297 14.49 19.85 -14.19
CA TRP A 297 14.63 18.54 -14.86
C TRP A 297 13.64 18.40 -16.00
#